data_e1046a29f14e1f38d65e8f582ca90522
#
_entry.id   e1046a29f14e1f38d65e8f582ca90522
#
_cell.length_a   1.000
_cell.length_b   1.000
_cell.length_c   1.000
_cell.angle_alpha   90.00
_cell.angle_beta   90.00
_cell.angle_gamma   90.00
#
_symmetry.space_group_name_H-M   'P 1'
#
loop_
_entity.id
_entity.type
_entity.pdbx_description
1 polymer ?
#
loop_
_entity_poly.entity_id
_entity_poly.type
_entity_poly.pdbx_seq_one_letter_code
_entity_poly.pdbx_strand_id
1 'polypeptide(L)'
;MKVKLLLAALLITGMSVQCTDKRDIIEENIENAKAQLDYLIKASEANDTLRIPSTFRNGEIDFVPTDDWVSGFFAGTLWYMYELTGEEYYAEQAQKHTEILHDIQFLKWHHDVGFMVYDSYGNGLRLKNIEGYDTVL
;
A
#
# COMPACT_ATOMS: atom_id res chain seq x y z
N MET A 1 1.91 55.87 -55.04
CA MET A 1 1.03 54.95 -54.25
C MET A 1 1.88 53.87 -53.64
N LYS A 2 2.11 53.87 -52.34
CA LYS A 2 2.89 52.85 -51.60
C LYS A 2 1.89 51.97 -50.86
N VAL A 3 1.82 50.72 -51.30
CA VAL A 3 1.00 49.69 -50.65
C VAL A 3 1.78 49.17 -49.42
N LYS A 4 1.25 49.40 -48.22
CA LYS A 4 1.80 48.83 -47.00
C LYS A 4 1.22 47.41 -46.82
N LEU A 5 2.11 46.40 -46.93
CA LEU A 5 1.79 45.02 -46.59
C LEU A 5 1.78 44.89 -45.08
N LEU A 6 0.61 44.67 -44.48
CA LEU A 6 0.51 44.27 -43.07
C LEU A 6 0.69 42.77 -42.96
N LEU A 7 1.84 42.35 -42.45
CA LEU A 7 2.04 40.95 -41.98
C LEU A 7 1.33 40.78 -40.64
N ALA A 8 0.23 40.06 -40.66
CA ALA A 8 -0.41 39.56 -39.42
C ALA A 8 0.38 38.34 -38.98
N ALA A 9 1.20 38.46 -37.94
CA ALA A 9 1.83 37.35 -37.26
C ALA A 9 0.78 36.59 -36.46
N LEU A 10 0.36 35.42 -36.94
CA LEU A 10 -0.52 34.52 -36.23
C LEU A 10 0.32 33.84 -35.15
N LEU A 11 0.23 34.28 -33.90
CA LEU A 11 0.75 33.61 -32.72
C LEU A 11 -0.09 32.35 -32.48
N ILE A 12 0.35 31.22 -33.03
CA ILE A 12 -0.13 29.89 -32.64
C ILE A 12 0.50 29.59 -31.28
N THR A 13 -0.20 29.92 -30.19
CA THR A 13 0.10 29.36 -28.88
C THR A 13 -0.24 27.87 -28.91
N GLY A 14 0.76 27.05 -29.21
CA GLY A 14 0.65 25.61 -29.10
C GLY A 14 0.36 25.26 -27.63
N MET A 15 -0.88 24.92 -27.32
CA MET A 15 -1.20 24.19 -26.11
C MET A 15 -0.57 22.80 -26.28
N SER A 16 0.64 22.62 -25.74
CA SER A 16 1.22 21.31 -25.55
C SER A 16 0.33 20.59 -24.51
N VAL A 17 -0.54 19.72 -25.00
CA VAL A 17 -1.16 18.71 -24.15
C VAL A 17 -0.02 17.82 -23.69
N GLN A 18 0.47 18.04 -22.48
CA GLN A 18 1.40 17.12 -21.83
C GLN A 18 0.65 15.82 -21.63
N CYS A 19 0.88 14.85 -22.51
CA CYS A 19 0.52 13.45 -22.25
C CYS A 19 1.41 13.01 -21.10
N THR A 20 0.87 12.96 -19.88
CA THR A 20 1.57 12.37 -18.72
C THR A 20 1.94 10.94 -19.10
N ASP A 21 3.22 10.60 -19.08
CA ASP A 21 3.66 9.23 -19.35
C ASP A 21 3.01 8.30 -18.31
N LYS A 22 2.62 7.09 -18.73
CA LYS A 22 2.06 6.08 -17.82
C LYS A 22 3.00 5.76 -16.65
N ARG A 23 4.30 5.89 -16.85
CA ARG A 23 5.32 5.72 -15.80
C ARG A 23 5.21 6.80 -14.74
N ASP A 24 5.03 8.07 -15.14
CA ASP A 24 4.88 9.18 -14.18
C ASP A 24 3.67 8.97 -13.28
N ILE A 25 2.56 8.45 -13.84
CA ILE A 25 1.35 8.15 -13.06
C ILE A 25 1.60 7.03 -12.05
N ILE A 26 2.33 5.99 -12.44
CA ILE A 26 2.64 4.85 -11.54
C ILE A 26 3.55 5.33 -10.41
N GLU A 27 4.61 6.05 -10.72
CA GLU A 27 5.55 6.59 -9.74
C GLU A 27 4.84 7.53 -8.75
N GLU A 28 4.00 8.45 -9.24
CA GLU A 28 3.21 9.35 -8.38
C GLU A 28 2.28 8.56 -7.44
N ASN A 29 1.62 7.52 -7.93
CA ASN A 29 0.74 6.70 -7.10
C ASN A 29 1.51 5.86 -6.06
N ILE A 30 2.70 5.37 -6.39
CA ILE A 30 3.57 4.68 -5.43
C ILE A 30 3.98 5.66 -4.32
N GLU A 31 4.44 6.87 -4.62
CA GLU A 31 4.80 7.86 -3.62
C GLU A 31 3.61 8.27 -2.74
N ASN A 32 2.42 8.43 -3.32
CA ASN A 32 1.20 8.69 -2.56
C ASN A 32 0.84 7.51 -1.62
N ALA A 33 0.98 6.27 -2.09
CA ALA A 33 0.74 5.08 -1.30
C ALA A 33 1.77 4.95 -0.15
N LYS A 34 3.05 5.24 -0.39
CA LYS A 34 4.09 5.28 0.64
C LYS A 34 3.71 6.26 1.76
N ALA A 35 3.36 7.49 1.39
CA ALA A 35 2.97 8.51 2.38
C ALA A 35 1.77 8.08 3.24
N GLN A 36 0.78 7.41 2.64
CA GLN A 36 -0.38 6.88 3.36
C GLN A 36 0.00 5.71 4.27
N LEU A 37 0.81 4.77 3.78
CA LEU A 37 1.26 3.63 4.57
C LEU A 37 2.14 4.05 5.74
N ASP A 38 3.05 4.99 5.55
CA ASP A 38 3.89 5.54 6.63
C ASP A 38 3.02 6.18 7.73
N TYR A 39 1.94 6.87 7.34
CA TYR A 39 0.98 7.42 8.30
C TYR A 39 0.26 6.30 9.07
N LEU A 40 -0.19 5.24 8.38
CA LEU A 40 -0.89 4.10 9.01
C LEU A 40 0.04 3.29 9.91
N ILE A 41 1.31 3.09 9.52
CA ILE A 41 2.33 2.42 10.34
C ILE A 41 2.54 3.18 11.64
N LYS A 42 2.77 4.51 11.58
CA LYS A 42 2.92 5.34 12.76
C LYS A 42 1.70 5.29 13.68
N ALA A 43 0.50 5.30 13.11
CA ALA A 43 -0.74 5.20 13.87
C ALA A 43 -0.92 3.82 14.51
N SER A 44 -0.50 2.75 13.83
CA SER A 44 -0.49 1.38 14.35
C SER A 44 0.46 1.22 15.54
N GLU A 45 1.63 1.85 15.48
CA GLU A 45 2.69 1.78 16.49
C GLU A 45 2.52 2.80 17.63
N ALA A 46 1.51 3.68 17.59
CA ALA A 46 1.34 4.78 18.55
C ALA A 46 0.97 4.34 19.98
N ASN A 47 0.76 3.05 20.22
CA ASN A 47 0.45 2.46 21.53
C ASN A 47 1.45 1.35 21.87
N ASP A 48 1.38 0.86 23.10
CA ASP A 48 2.24 -0.23 23.58
C ASP A 48 2.04 -1.55 22.82
N THR A 49 0.89 -1.71 22.16
CA THR A 49 0.58 -2.88 21.33
C THR A 49 0.34 -2.45 19.90
N LEU A 50 0.91 -3.22 18.96
CA LEU A 50 0.70 -3.01 17.54
C LEU A 50 -0.77 -3.22 17.18
N ARG A 51 -1.37 -2.27 16.43
CA ARG A 51 -2.77 -2.30 16.04
C ARG A 51 -2.91 -2.45 14.53
N ILE A 52 -4.01 -3.04 14.08
CA ILE A 52 -4.29 -3.29 12.67
C ILE A 52 -5.23 -2.21 12.14
N PRO A 53 -4.75 -1.24 11.35
CA PRO A 53 -5.61 -0.24 10.73
C PRO A 53 -6.50 -0.88 9.66
N SER A 54 -7.77 -0.52 9.63
CA SER A 54 -8.76 -1.10 8.71
C SER A 54 -9.38 -0.06 7.80
N THR A 55 -9.96 0.99 8.35
CA THR A 55 -10.64 2.01 7.56
C THR A 55 -10.47 3.40 8.16
N PHE A 56 -10.87 4.42 7.40
CA PHE A 56 -10.88 5.81 7.85
C PHE A 56 -12.32 6.31 7.91
N ARG A 57 -12.76 6.72 9.09
CA ARG A 57 -14.13 7.14 9.32
C ARG A 57 -14.19 8.39 10.20
N ASN A 58 -14.94 9.38 9.78
CA ASN A 58 -15.14 10.64 10.52
C ASN A 58 -13.82 11.37 10.92
N GLY A 59 -12.77 11.22 10.12
CA GLY A 59 -11.48 11.85 10.39
C GLY A 59 -10.52 11.01 11.24
N GLU A 60 -10.89 9.79 11.61
CA GLU A 60 -10.10 8.89 12.46
C GLU A 60 -9.87 7.53 11.80
N ILE A 61 -8.80 6.85 12.20
CA ILE A 61 -8.50 5.48 11.77
C ILE A 61 -9.24 4.52 12.70
N ASP A 62 -10.08 3.66 12.11
CA ASP A 62 -10.65 2.51 12.80
C ASP A 62 -9.63 1.37 12.76
N PHE A 63 -9.43 0.72 13.91
CA PHE A 63 -8.57 -0.44 14.08
C PHE A 63 -9.41 -1.68 14.37
N VAL A 64 -8.95 -2.83 13.87
CA VAL A 64 -9.64 -4.11 14.08
C VAL A 64 -8.79 -5.05 14.93
N PRO A 65 -9.43 -6.03 15.62
CA PRO A 65 -8.72 -7.10 16.30
C PRO A 65 -8.10 -8.08 15.31
N THR A 66 -7.21 -8.95 15.79
CA THR A 66 -6.49 -9.93 14.95
C THR A 66 -7.41 -10.97 14.32
N ASP A 67 -8.55 -11.24 14.93
CA ASP A 67 -9.55 -12.21 14.44
C ASP A 67 -10.63 -11.59 13.53
N ASP A 68 -10.47 -10.33 13.12
CA ASP A 68 -11.30 -9.73 12.07
C ASP A 68 -10.83 -10.23 10.68
N TRP A 69 -11.77 -10.49 9.78
CA TRP A 69 -11.49 -11.05 8.45
C TRP A 69 -10.57 -10.18 7.59
N VAL A 70 -10.50 -8.88 7.85
CA VAL A 70 -9.61 -7.96 7.13
C VAL A 70 -8.21 -7.87 7.76
N SER A 71 -7.94 -8.54 8.85
CA SER A 71 -6.71 -8.36 9.65
C SER A 71 -5.42 -8.63 8.87
N GLY A 72 -5.45 -9.53 7.89
CA GLY A 72 -4.31 -9.86 7.04
C GLY A 72 -3.99 -8.80 5.98
N PHE A 73 -4.95 -7.94 5.60
CA PHE A 73 -4.80 -7.06 4.44
C PHE A 73 -3.79 -5.94 4.65
N PHE A 74 -3.65 -5.42 5.86
CA PHE A 74 -2.66 -4.39 6.12
C PHE A 74 -1.22 -4.94 5.97
N ALA A 75 -0.95 -6.10 6.56
CA ALA A 75 0.32 -6.81 6.37
C ALA A 75 0.56 -7.12 4.88
N GLY A 76 -0.46 -7.62 4.18
CA GLY A 76 -0.41 -7.88 2.74
C GLY A 76 -0.08 -6.65 1.92
N THR A 77 -0.69 -5.51 2.23
CA THR A 77 -0.40 -4.24 1.56
C THR A 77 1.05 -3.80 1.74
N LEU A 78 1.62 -3.98 2.94
CA LEU A 78 3.03 -3.68 3.22
C LEU A 78 3.96 -4.62 2.45
N TRP A 79 3.62 -5.91 2.32
CA TRP A 79 4.35 -6.86 1.49
C TRP A 79 4.34 -6.47 0.01
N TYR A 80 3.20 -6.02 -0.53
CA TYR A 80 3.13 -5.51 -1.90
C TYR A 80 3.91 -4.21 -2.08
N MET A 81 3.94 -3.33 -1.08
CA MET A 81 4.76 -2.13 -1.15
C MET A 81 6.26 -2.50 -1.20
N TYR A 82 6.71 -3.47 -0.43
CA TYR A 82 8.05 -4.02 -0.55
C TYR A 82 8.32 -4.57 -1.96
N GLU A 83 7.41 -5.37 -2.52
CA GLU A 83 7.54 -5.92 -3.86
C GLU A 83 7.66 -4.84 -4.94
N LEU A 84 6.90 -3.74 -4.80
CA LEU A 84 6.89 -2.64 -5.76
C LEU A 84 8.14 -1.74 -5.67
N THR A 85 8.66 -1.54 -4.47
CA THR A 85 9.72 -0.54 -4.22
C THR A 85 11.08 -1.16 -3.97
N GLY A 86 11.16 -2.39 -3.47
CA GLY A 86 12.37 -3.03 -2.97
C GLY A 86 12.88 -2.44 -1.65
N GLU A 87 12.11 -1.56 -0.98
CA GLU A 87 12.51 -0.93 0.27
C GLU A 87 12.32 -1.87 1.45
N GLU A 88 13.41 -2.33 2.06
CA GLU A 88 13.42 -3.27 3.20
C GLU A 88 12.57 -2.79 4.40
N TYR A 89 12.44 -1.49 4.57
CA TYR A 89 11.55 -0.91 5.58
C TYR A 89 10.13 -1.48 5.53
N TYR A 90 9.55 -1.61 4.32
CA TYR A 90 8.20 -2.18 4.17
C TYR A 90 8.16 -3.68 4.45
N ALA A 91 9.24 -4.42 4.14
CA ALA A 91 9.33 -5.83 4.50
C ALA A 91 9.39 -6.02 6.03
N GLU A 92 10.16 -5.20 6.73
CA GLU A 92 10.24 -5.23 8.20
C GLU A 92 8.90 -4.90 8.85
N GLN A 93 8.20 -3.88 8.36
CA GLN A 93 6.88 -3.53 8.85
C GLN A 93 5.84 -4.61 8.52
N ALA A 94 5.88 -5.17 7.30
CA ALA A 94 5.02 -6.27 6.90
C ALA A 94 5.22 -7.50 7.80
N GLN A 95 6.46 -7.85 8.11
CA GLN A 95 6.77 -8.96 9.01
C GLN A 95 6.19 -8.74 10.40
N LYS A 96 6.40 -7.58 11.01
CA LYS A 96 5.81 -7.24 12.33
C LYS A 96 4.29 -7.41 12.34
N HIS A 97 3.60 -6.86 11.32
CA HIS A 97 2.14 -6.93 11.22
C HIS A 97 1.63 -8.34 10.83
N THR A 98 2.45 -9.16 10.21
CA THR A 98 2.17 -10.58 9.96
C THR A 98 2.25 -11.38 11.26
N GLU A 99 3.31 -11.21 12.05
CA GLU A 99 3.59 -12.04 13.22
C GLU A 99 2.57 -11.89 14.34
N ILE A 100 1.92 -10.72 14.46
CA ILE A 100 0.81 -10.55 15.42
C ILE A 100 -0.42 -11.38 15.08
N LEU A 101 -0.51 -11.92 13.86
CA LEU A 101 -1.62 -12.76 13.40
C LEU A 101 -1.38 -14.25 13.61
N HIS A 102 -0.30 -14.65 14.31
CA HIS A 102 0.09 -16.05 14.44
C HIS A 102 -1.05 -16.96 14.91
N ASP A 103 -1.85 -16.53 15.86
CA ASP A 103 -2.87 -17.37 16.48
C ASP A 103 -4.13 -17.55 15.63
N ILE A 104 -4.31 -16.76 14.56
CA ILE A 104 -5.48 -16.89 13.68
C ILE A 104 -5.55 -18.25 12.97
N GLN A 105 -4.42 -18.92 12.73
CA GLN A 105 -4.37 -20.24 12.14
C GLN A 105 -5.17 -21.29 12.91
N PHE A 106 -5.43 -21.06 14.20
CA PHE A 106 -6.18 -21.96 15.08
C PHE A 106 -7.69 -21.66 15.16
N LEU A 107 -8.16 -20.61 14.47
CA LEU A 107 -9.59 -20.24 14.46
C LEU A 107 -10.41 -21.26 13.68
N LYS A 108 -11.26 -22.01 14.39
CA LYS A 108 -12.10 -23.07 13.80
C LYS A 108 -13.49 -22.59 13.36
N TRP A 109 -13.89 -21.41 13.78
CA TRP A 109 -15.22 -20.84 13.57
C TRP A 109 -15.24 -19.79 12.44
N HIS A 110 -14.07 -19.33 11.98
CA HIS A 110 -13.93 -18.26 11.00
C HIS A 110 -13.63 -18.85 9.62
N HIS A 111 -14.46 -18.54 8.61
CA HIS A 111 -14.28 -19.07 7.25
C HIS A 111 -13.24 -18.28 6.42
N ASP A 112 -12.89 -17.06 6.84
CA ASP A 112 -11.98 -16.19 6.11
C ASP A 112 -10.50 -16.32 6.55
N VAL A 113 -10.15 -17.30 7.40
CA VAL A 113 -8.78 -17.53 7.84
C VAL A 113 -7.80 -17.63 6.67
N GLY A 114 -8.25 -18.20 5.55
CA GLY A 114 -7.45 -18.28 4.32
C GLY A 114 -7.02 -16.90 3.79
N PHE A 115 -7.90 -15.90 3.77
CA PHE A 115 -7.55 -14.54 3.37
C PHE A 115 -6.56 -13.90 4.35
N MET A 116 -6.83 -14.04 5.64
CA MET A 116 -5.99 -13.46 6.68
C MET A 116 -4.55 -14.00 6.61
N VAL A 117 -4.41 -15.31 6.42
CA VAL A 117 -3.11 -16.01 6.41
C VAL A 117 -2.39 -15.85 5.06
N TYR A 118 -3.07 -16.00 3.93
CA TYR A 118 -2.40 -15.88 2.63
C TYR A 118 -1.97 -14.46 2.29
N ASP A 119 -2.76 -13.45 2.67
CA ASP A 119 -2.37 -12.06 2.44
C ASP A 119 -1.18 -11.63 3.31
N SER A 120 -1.01 -12.21 4.49
CA SER A 120 0.07 -11.94 5.43
C SER A 120 1.24 -12.92 5.27
N TYR A 121 1.14 -14.11 5.84
CA TYR A 121 2.18 -15.15 5.83
C TYR A 121 2.54 -15.63 4.42
N GLY A 122 1.53 -15.80 3.55
CA GLY A 122 1.75 -16.25 2.18
C GLY A 122 2.63 -15.29 1.38
N ASN A 123 2.40 -13.98 1.50
CA ASN A 123 3.27 -12.99 0.87
C ASN A 123 4.67 -12.95 1.50
N GLY A 124 4.79 -13.06 2.82
CA GLY A 124 6.09 -13.13 3.49
C GLY A 124 6.91 -14.35 3.05
N LEU A 125 6.28 -15.51 2.93
CA LEU A 125 6.93 -16.71 2.41
C LEU A 125 7.37 -16.52 0.96
N ARG A 126 6.46 -16.01 0.10
CA ARG A 126 6.73 -15.81 -1.33
C ARG A 126 7.86 -14.82 -1.59
N LEU A 127 7.93 -13.72 -0.85
CA LEU A 127 8.85 -12.61 -1.13
C LEU A 127 10.19 -12.72 -0.40
N LYS A 128 10.19 -13.25 0.82
CA LYS A 128 11.38 -13.30 1.69
C LYS A 128 11.75 -14.71 2.15
N ASN A 129 10.93 -15.73 1.84
CA ASN A 129 11.13 -17.11 2.29
C ASN A 129 11.41 -17.19 3.80
N ILE A 130 10.58 -16.49 4.60
CA ILE A 130 10.78 -16.42 6.05
C ILE A 130 10.55 -17.80 6.66
N GLU A 131 11.52 -18.26 7.45
CA GLU A 131 11.49 -19.57 8.11
C GLU A 131 10.25 -19.71 9.02
N GLY A 132 9.56 -20.82 8.92
CA GLY A 132 8.36 -21.13 9.71
C GLY A 132 7.05 -20.58 9.15
N TYR A 133 7.07 -19.70 8.15
CA TYR A 133 5.83 -19.19 7.55
C TYR A 133 5.06 -20.27 6.77
N ASP A 134 5.76 -21.25 6.21
CA ASP A 134 5.17 -22.42 5.55
C ASP A 134 4.35 -23.31 6.49
N THR A 135 4.63 -23.27 7.79
CA THR A 135 3.90 -24.07 8.78
C THR A 135 2.57 -23.44 9.19
N VAL A 136 2.34 -22.15 8.88
CA VAL A 136 1.11 -21.42 9.16
C VAL A 136 0.12 -21.54 8.00
N LEU A 137 0.61 -21.82 6.79
CA LEU A 137 -0.19 -21.95 5.55
C LEU A 137 -0.80 -23.34 5.41
#